data_f9adfcdf62f8ddeb0de21edbe506dcb8
#
_entry.id   f9adfcdf62f8ddeb0de21edbe506dcb8
#
_cell.length_a   1.000
_cell.length_b   1.000
_cell.length_c   1.000
_cell.angle_alpha   90.00
_cell.angle_beta   90.00
_cell.angle_gamma   90.00
#
_symmetry.space_group_name_H-M   'P 1'
#
loop_
_entity.id
_entity.type
_entity.pdbx_description
1 polymer ?
#
loop_
_entity_poly.entity_id
_entity_poly.type
_entity_poly.pdbx_seq_one_letter_code
_entity_poly.pdbx_strand_id
1 'polypeptide(L)'
;MRQSQLFTKTRREAPKEEVAENAKLLIRAGFINKELAGVYSYLPLGLRVLNKIENIIREEMNELGGNELSLTAFQNPELWKKTGRWDDEAVDNWFKTELKSGGEIGLGTTHEEMITNLMRDHISSYKDLPVYAYQFQTKFRNELRAKSGIMRGREFLMKDLYSFSKSEEELDDFYDKAKGAYERIFERVGLGDITYITFASGGTFSKYSHEYQTLSEAGEDTIYVCEEKKFAINKEVLDEETLAEMGIGMDDLVEKRAIEVGNIFKLGTKFSKSLGLTFTDENGENRSVVMGCYGIGLGRLMGTVVETFADDRGLVWPRSIAPFTVHLVWIPGEGNNSAELAEKLYASLNDEGVEVFYDDRVASAGEKFADADLLGIPYRVIVSDKTLASGQFELKERVSGEVRMVSLEELIEIVK
;
A
#
# COMPACT_ATOMS: atom_id res chain seq x y z
N MET A 1 14.71 17.93 4.69
CA MET A 1 13.67 18.51 5.61
C MET A 1 14.25 18.63 7.00
N ARG A 2 13.94 19.74 7.74
CA ARG A 2 14.44 19.95 9.12
C ARG A 2 13.36 19.54 10.14
N GLN A 3 13.79 18.85 11.18
CA GLN A 3 12.88 18.39 12.24
C GLN A 3 12.36 19.54 13.09
N SER A 4 13.14 20.62 13.29
CA SER A 4 12.69 21.83 13.99
C SER A 4 11.52 22.54 13.29
N GLN A 5 11.38 22.36 11.98
CA GLN A 5 10.30 22.95 11.16
C GLN A 5 9.08 22.03 11.01
N LEU A 6 9.16 20.80 11.49
CA LEU A 6 8.05 19.86 11.44
C LEU A 6 7.09 20.13 12.62
N PHE A 7 5.80 20.32 12.33
CA PHE A 7 4.80 20.56 13.39
C PHE A 7 4.46 19.29 14.19
N THR A 8 4.67 18.10 13.61
CA THR A 8 4.44 16.84 14.28
C THR A 8 5.57 16.51 15.25
N LYS A 9 5.23 15.84 16.35
CA LYS A 9 6.18 15.41 17.36
C LYS A 9 6.01 13.94 17.67
N THR A 10 7.09 13.28 18.05
CA THR A 10 7.07 11.93 18.61
C THR A 10 6.38 11.93 19.98
N ARG A 11 5.83 10.78 20.37
CA ARG A 11 5.17 10.57 21.65
C ARG A 11 5.79 9.38 22.37
N ARG A 12 5.93 9.45 23.69
CA ARG A 12 6.43 8.32 24.49
C ARG A 12 5.44 7.16 24.53
N GLU A 13 4.15 7.48 24.62
CA GLU A 13 3.08 6.48 24.76
C GLU A 13 2.13 6.53 23.57
N ALA A 14 1.62 5.37 23.19
CA ALA A 14 0.52 5.25 22.24
C ALA A 14 -0.81 5.59 22.93
N PRO A 15 -1.84 6.01 22.16
CA PRO A 15 -3.20 6.12 22.69
C PRO A 15 -3.66 4.78 23.28
N LYS A 16 -4.29 4.82 24.45
CA LYS A 16 -4.70 3.61 25.21
C LYS A 16 -5.74 2.75 24.46
N GLU A 17 -6.54 3.40 23.60
CA GLU A 17 -7.58 2.76 22.80
C GLU A 17 -7.06 2.07 21.54
N GLU A 18 -5.78 2.28 21.18
CA GLU A 18 -5.18 1.59 20.03
C GLU A 18 -4.69 0.20 20.41
N VAL A 19 -5.12 -0.79 19.61
CA VAL A 19 -4.75 -2.19 19.81
C VAL A 19 -3.70 -2.64 18.81
N ALA A 20 -3.86 -2.28 17.51
CA ALA A 20 -2.97 -2.65 16.43
C ALA A 20 -1.60 -1.98 16.56
N GLU A 21 -0.53 -2.75 16.40
CA GLU A 21 0.83 -2.24 16.59
C GLU A 21 1.20 -1.20 15.52
N ASN A 22 0.74 -1.37 14.28
CA ASN A 22 0.93 -0.37 13.23
C ASN A 22 0.38 1.00 13.63
N ALA A 23 -0.85 1.06 14.18
CA ALA A 23 -1.46 2.32 14.61
C ALA A 23 -0.71 2.93 15.79
N LYS A 24 -0.33 2.13 16.80
CA LYS A 24 0.43 2.58 17.96
C LYS A 24 1.75 3.25 17.56
N LEU A 25 2.55 2.56 16.74
CA LEU A 25 3.86 3.03 16.32
C LEU A 25 3.76 4.24 15.40
N LEU A 26 2.87 4.20 14.40
CA LEU A 26 2.68 5.31 13.47
C LEU A 26 2.18 6.59 14.15
N ILE A 27 1.28 6.48 15.14
CA ILE A 27 0.82 7.63 15.94
C ILE A 27 1.94 8.15 16.84
N ARG A 28 2.68 7.25 17.52
CA ARG A 28 3.82 7.65 18.36
C ARG A 28 4.90 8.37 17.56
N ALA A 29 5.19 7.89 16.37
CA ALA A 29 6.19 8.45 15.48
C ALA A 29 5.72 9.72 14.73
N GLY A 30 4.43 10.10 14.84
CA GLY A 30 3.89 11.29 14.17
C GLY A 30 3.69 11.11 12.65
N PHE A 31 3.41 9.88 12.19
CA PHE A 31 3.12 9.57 10.79
C PHE A 31 1.63 9.67 10.47
N ILE A 32 0.77 9.34 11.42
CA ILE A 32 -0.69 9.41 11.28
C ILE A 32 -1.34 10.06 12.49
N ASN A 33 -2.55 10.56 12.31
CA ASN A 33 -3.45 10.96 13.37
C ASN A 33 -4.77 10.23 13.24
N LYS A 34 -5.31 9.71 14.34
CA LYS A 34 -6.62 9.09 14.36
C LYS A 34 -7.71 10.14 14.53
N GLU A 35 -8.64 10.20 13.59
CA GLU A 35 -9.83 11.06 13.68
C GLU A 35 -10.97 10.33 14.40
N LEU A 36 -11.23 9.09 13.98
CA LEU A 36 -12.16 8.16 14.61
C LEU A 36 -11.77 6.72 14.25
N ALA A 37 -12.49 5.73 14.77
CA ALA A 37 -12.20 4.32 14.49
C ALA A 37 -12.24 4.03 12.98
N GLY A 38 -11.10 3.60 12.43
CA GLY A 38 -10.92 3.28 11.01
C GLY A 38 -10.80 4.50 10.09
N VAL A 39 -10.59 5.70 10.63
CA VAL A 39 -10.35 6.93 9.86
C VAL A 39 -9.11 7.63 10.40
N TYR A 40 -8.10 7.78 9.53
CA TYR A 40 -6.79 8.30 9.89
C TYR A 40 -6.33 9.37 8.89
N SER A 41 -5.83 10.49 9.43
CA SER A 41 -5.12 11.50 8.64
C SER A 41 -3.64 11.09 8.52
N TYR A 42 -3.08 11.19 7.32
CA TYR A 42 -1.64 11.00 7.10
C TYR A 42 -0.91 12.32 7.32
N LEU A 43 0.02 12.33 8.28
CA LEU A 43 0.86 13.47 8.62
C LEU A 43 2.08 13.53 7.68
N PRO A 44 2.89 14.60 7.68
CA PRO A 44 3.93 14.79 6.66
C PRO A 44 4.86 13.59 6.42
N LEU A 45 5.32 12.90 7.47
CA LEU A 45 6.18 11.72 7.33
C LEU A 45 5.40 10.52 6.77
N GLY A 46 4.18 10.30 7.27
CA GLY A 46 3.31 9.21 6.79
C GLY A 46 2.89 9.40 5.34
N LEU A 47 2.57 10.64 4.94
CA LEU A 47 2.23 10.96 3.57
C LEU A 47 3.41 10.72 2.62
N ARG A 48 4.65 10.98 3.04
CA ARG A 48 5.83 10.66 2.23
C ARG A 48 5.97 9.16 1.96
N VAL A 49 5.76 8.32 2.97
CA VAL A 49 5.77 6.85 2.80
C VAL A 49 4.65 6.42 1.87
N LEU A 50 3.42 6.91 2.09
CA LEU A 50 2.26 6.59 1.26
C LEU A 50 2.49 6.95 -0.21
N ASN A 51 3.04 8.14 -0.48
CA ASN A 51 3.35 8.61 -1.84
C ASN A 51 4.45 7.76 -2.50
N LYS A 52 5.43 7.26 -1.76
CA LYS A 52 6.45 6.35 -2.31
C LYS A 52 5.84 4.98 -2.69
N ILE A 53 4.96 4.44 -1.85
CA ILE A 53 4.19 3.23 -2.17
C ILE A 53 3.33 3.48 -3.42
N GLU A 54 2.63 4.61 -3.48
CA GLU A 54 1.81 5.02 -4.62
C GLU A 54 2.63 5.09 -5.91
N ASN A 55 3.83 5.69 -5.86
CA ASN A 55 4.70 5.80 -7.03
C ASN A 55 5.22 4.44 -7.50
N ILE A 56 5.60 3.53 -6.61
CA ILE A 56 5.99 2.16 -6.98
C ILE A 56 4.83 1.46 -7.71
N ILE A 57 3.62 1.57 -7.19
CA ILE A 57 2.44 0.97 -7.82
C ILE A 57 2.15 1.64 -9.16
N ARG A 58 2.25 2.97 -9.27
CA ARG A 58 2.03 3.74 -10.50
C ARG A 58 2.98 3.31 -11.62
N GLU A 59 4.25 3.13 -11.31
CA GLU A 59 5.26 2.68 -12.26
C GLU A 59 4.91 1.30 -12.83
N GLU A 60 4.52 0.35 -11.97
CA GLU A 60 4.13 -0.99 -12.41
C GLU A 60 2.82 -1.01 -13.21
N MET A 61 1.85 -0.14 -12.85
CA MET A 61 0.60 -0.01 -13.63
C MET A 61 0.85 0.62 -15.00
N ASN A 62 1.73 1.61 -15.09
CA ASN A 62 2.13 2.21 -16.36
C ASN A 62 2.87 1.21 -17.26
N GLU A 63 3.75 0.37 -16.69
CA GLU A 63 4.45 -0.69 -17.42
C GLU A 63 3.49 -1.74 -18.00
N LEU A 64 2.35 -1.99 -17.35
CA LEU A 64 1.26 -2.80 -17.89
C LEU A 64 0.48 -2.13 -19.04
N GLY A 65 0.78 -0.88 -19.36
CA GLY A 65 0.03 -0.07 -20.34
C GLY A 65 -1.26 0.55 -19.78
N GLY A 66 -1.37 0.65 -18.44
CA GLY A 66 -2.51 1.26 -17.77
C GLY A 66 -2.58 2.76 -17.99
N ASN A 67 -3.80 3.29 -18.16
CA ASN A 67 -4.09 4.72 -18.25
C ASN A 67 -4.61 5.21 -16.90
N GLU A 68 -3.88 6.14 -16.26
CA GLU A 68 -4.30 6.72 -14.99
C GLU A 68 -5.45 7.70 -15.19
N LEU A 69 -6.49 7.59 -14.37
CA LEU A 69 -7.64 8.48 -14.34
C LEU A 69 -8.07 8.75 -12.89
N SER A 70 -9.06 9.57 -12.66
CA SER A 70 -9.65 9.80 -11.34
C SER A 70 -11.17 9.86 -11.46
N LEU A 71 -11.86 8.86 -10.97
CA LEU A 71 -13.31 8.81 -10.88
C LEU A 71 -13.79 9.54 -9.63
N THR A 72 -15.09 9.85 -9.57
CA THR A 72 -15.68 10.53 -8.42
C THR A 72 -15.88 9.58 -7.23
N ALA A 73 -15.71 10.10 -6.01
CA ALA A 73 -16.06 9.39 -4.79
C ALA A 73 -17.59 9.23 -4.63
N PHE A 74 -18.36 10.20 -5.11
CA PHE A 74 -19.82 10.10 -5.14
C PHE A 74 -20.27 9.12 -6.22
N GLN A 75 -21.18 8.22 -5.81
CA GLN A 75 -21.72 7.15 -6.66
C GLN A 75 -23.16 7.44 -7.03
N ASN A 76 -23.46 7.26 -8.33
CA ASN A 76 -24.84 7.40 -8.84
C ASN A 76 -25.64 6.11 -8.55
N PRO A 77 -26.69 6.18 -7.73
CA PRO A 77 -27.51 5.01 -7.37
C PRO A 77 -28.06 4.25 -8.56
N GLU A 78 -28.40 4.95 -9.65
CA GLU A 78 -29.01 4.34 -10.84
C GLU A 78 -28.10 3.31 -11.53
N LEU A 79 -26.77 3.49 -11.46
CA LEU A 79 -25.82 2.52 -11.99
C LEU A 79 -25.80 1.27 -11.11
N TRP A 80 -25.77 1.46 -9.81
CA TRP A 80 -25.71 0.39 -8.82
C TRP A 80 -27.02 -0.42 -8.72
N LYS A 81 -28.16 0.23 -8.95
CA LYS A 81 -29.47 -0.46 -9.07
C LYS A 81 -29.49 -1.41 -10.27
N LYS A 82 -28.85 -1.02 -11.40
CA LYS A 82 -28.77 -1.90 -12.60
C LYS A 82 -27.97 -3.16 -12.36
N THR A 83 -26.96 -3.12 -11.48
CA THR A 83 -26.16 -4.28 -11.09
C THR A 83 -26.73 -5.04 -9.89
N GLY A 84 -27.79 -4.51 -9.25
CA GLY A 84 -28.39 -5.07 -8.05
C GLY A 84 -27.57 -4.85 -6.77
N ARG A 85 -26.55 -3.98 -6.83
CA ARG A 85 -25.60 -3.75 -5.72
C ARG A 85 -25.89 -2.48 -4.90
N TRP A 86 -27.00 -1.77 -5.20
CA TRP A 86 -27.44 -0.65 -4.36
C TRP A 86 -28.11 -1.09 -3.06
N ASP A 87 -28.62 -2.32 -3.02
CA ASP A 87 -29.24 -2.90 -1.85
C ASP A 87 -28.22 -3.20 -0.75
N ASP A 88 -28.56 -2.91 0.50
CA ASP A 88 -27.71 -3.18 1.68
C ASP A 88 -27.59 -4.70 1.95
N GLU A 89 -28.51 -5.55 1.45
CA GLU A 89 -28.34 -7.00 1.48
C GLU A 89 -27.27 -7.50 0.52
N ALA A 90 -27.03 -6.77 -0.59
CA ALA A 90 -26.01 -7.12 -1.58
C ALA A 90 -24.65 -6.52 -1.27
N VAL A 91 -24.61 -5.32 -0.69
CA VAL A 91 -23.41 -4.61 -0.23
C VAL A 91 -23.71 -4.00 1.13
N ASP A 92 -23.30 -4.65 2.20
CA ASP A 92 -23.65 -4.34 3.59
C ASP A 92 -22.87 -3.20 4.23
N ASN A 93 -21.91 -2.62 3.51
CA ASN A 93 -20.97 -1.62 4.04
C ASN A 93 -21.09 -0.25 3.35
N TRP A 94 -22.24 0.11 2.83
CA TRP A 94 -22.49 1.41 2.25
C TRP A 94 -22.45 2.56 3.25
N PHE A 95 -21.89 3.70 2.80
CA PHE A 95 -22.24 5.02 3.28
C PHE A 95 -23.16 5.68 2.27
N LYS A 96 -24.42 5.88 2.60
CA LYS A 96 -25.43 6.56 1.78
C LYS A 96 -25.82 7.88 2.43
N THR A 97 -26.11 8.87 1.61
CA THR A 97 -26.58 10.19 2.05
C THR A 97 -27.51 10.81 1.01
N GLU A 98 -28.06 11.98 1.29
CA GLU A 98 -29.01 12.70 0.42
C GLU A 98 -28.46 14.04 -0.01
N LEU A 99 -28.74 14.43 -1.24
CA LEU A 99 -28.51 15.78 -1.74
C LEU A 99 -29.56 16.75 -1.20
N LYS A 100 -29.19 18.00 -0.93
CA LYS A 100 -30.14 19.04 -0.52
C LYS A 100 -31.25 19.30 -1.55
N SER A 101 -30.99 19.00 -2.81
CA SER A 101 -31.95 19.07 -3.92
C SER A 101 -32.89 17.87 -3.99
N GLY A 102 -32.77 16.92 -3.08
CA GLY A 102 -33.39 15.62 -3.15
C GLY A 102 -32.56 14.60 -3.93
N GLY A 103 -32.78 13.33 -3.66
CA GLY A 103 -32.08 12.20 -4.27
C GLY A 103 -30.94 11.64 -3.42
N GLU A 104 -30.84 10.32 -3.43
CA GLU A 104 -29.77 9.58 -2.74
C GLU A 104 -28.47 9.62 -3.51
N ILE A 105 -27.36 9.54 -2.80
CA ILE A 105 -26.03 9.27 -3.33
C ILE A 105 -25.29 8.32 -2.39
N GLY A 106 -24.33 7.54 -2.93
CA GLY A 106 -23.42 6.72 -2.12
C GLY A 106 -22.00 7.30 -2.11
N LEU A 107 -21.20 6.88 -1.13
CA LEU A 107 -19.76 7.04 -1.15
C LEU A 107 -19.12 5.73 -1.66
N GLY A 108 -18.22 5.82 -2.63
CA GLY A 108 -17.72 4.66 -3.37
C GLY A 108 -17.03 3.61 -2.49
N THR A 109 -17.61 2.43 -2.42
CA THR A 109 -16.99 1.25 -1.82
C THR A 109 -15.99 0.60 -2.78
N THR A 110 -16.30 0.72 -4.09
CA THR A 110 -15.56 0.25 -5.27
C THR A 110 -16.06 1.00 -6.50
N HIS A 111 -15.52 0.77 -7.72
CA HIS A 111 -15.82 1.61 -8.88
C HIS A 111 -16.12 0.82 -10.17
N GLU A 112 -16.49 -0.48 -10.11
CA GLU A 112 -16.83 -1.30 -11.27
C GLU A 112 -17.94 -0.66 -12.10
N GLU A 113 -19.01 -0.19 -11.45
CA GLU A 113 -20.15 0.43 -12.11
C GLU A 113 -19.78 1.71 -12.83
N MET A 114 -19.00 2.57 -12.15
CA MET A 114 -18.63 3.87 -12.68
C MET A 114 -17.72 3.76 -13.89
N ILE A 115 -16.69 2.91 -13.80
CA ILE A 115 -15.73 2.73 -14.90
C ILE A 115 -16.39 2.03 -16.09
N THR A 116 -17.24 1.04 -15.84
CA THR A 116 -17.99 0.36 -16.91
C THR A 116 -18.90 1.32 -17.65
N ASN A 117 -19.60 2.19 -16.92
CA ASN A 117 -20.47 3.19 -17.54
C ASN A 117 -19.66 4.24 -18.34
N LEU A 118 -18.51 4.67 -17.83
CA LEU A 118 -17.61 5.58 -18.54
C LEU A 118 -17.16 4.98 -19.87
N MET A 119 -16.73 3.70 -19.84
CA MET A 119 -16.17 3.04 -21.04
C MET A 119 -17.19 2.82 -22.16
N ARG A 120 -18.49 2.93 -21.91
CA ARG A 120 -19.51 2.87 -22.95
C ARG A 120 -19.39 3.97 -24.02
N ASP A 121 -18.81 5.11 -23.65
CA ASP A 121 -18.60 6.23 -24.56
C ASP A 121 -17.24 6.13 -25.30
N HIS A 122 -16.38 5.15 -24.92
CA HIS A 122 -15.02 5.00 -25.41
C HIS A 122 -14.74 3.67 -26.11
N ILE A 123 -15.56 2.64 -25.89
CA ILE A 123 -15.42 1.32 -26.52
C ILE A 123 -16.66 1.05 -27.36
N SER A 124 -16.49 0.92 -28.68
CA SER A 124 -17.54 0.63 -29.64
C SER A 124 -17.18 -0.47 -30.63
N SER A 125 -15.89 -0.73 -30.81
CA SER A 125 -15.33 -1.68 -31.80
C SER A 125 -14.24 -2.53 -31.17
N TYR A 126 -14.01 -3.71 -31.73
CA TYR A 126 -12.88 -4.56 -31.34
C TYR A 126 -11.51 -3.88 -31.49
N LYS A 127 -11.43 -2.80 -32.30
CA LYS A 127 -10.21 -2.00 -32.46
C LYS A 127 -9.90 -1.11 -31.27
N ASP A 128 -10.90 -0.84 -30.44
CA ASP A 128 -10.76 -0.03 -29.23
C ASP A 128 -10.24 -0.88 -28.05
N LEU A 129 -10.15 -2.21 -28.20
CA LEU A 129 -9.74 -3.18 -27.18
C LEU A 129 -8.37 -3.79 -27.50
N PRO A 130 -7.57 -4.17 -26.48
CA PRO A 130 -7.84 -4.05 -25.04
C PRO A 130 -7.61 -2.64 -24.50
N VAL A 131 -8.28 -2.31 -23.39
CA VAL A 131 -8.08 -1.07 -22.62
C VAL A 131 -7.79 -1.42 -21.17
N TYR A 132 -6.83 -0.73 -20.58
CA TYR A 132 -6.48 -0.84 -19.16
C TYR A 132 -6.54 0.55 -18.54
N ALA A 133 -7.33 0.71 -17.49
CA ALA A 133 -7.49 1.99 -16.81
C ALA A 133 -7.40 1.79 -15.30
N TYR A 134 -6.70 2.70 -14.60
CA TYR A 134 -6.51 2.62 -13.16
C TYR A 134 -6.61 3.98 -12.49
N GLN A 135 -6.84 3.94 -11.19
CA GLN A 135 -6.89 5.13 -10.36
C GLN A 135 -6.28 4.86 -8.98
N PHE A 136 -5.92 5.95 -8.30
CA PHE A 136 -5.81 6.02 -6.86
C PHE A 136 -7.00 6.80 -6.33
N GLN A 137 -7.91 6.13 -5.61
CA GLN A 137 -9.15 6.76 -5.17
C GLN A 137 -9.52 6.33 -3.76
N THR A 138 -10.01 7.28 -2.98
CA THR A 138 -10.56 7.00 -1.66
C THR A 138 -11.77 6.08 -1.76
N LYS A 139 -11.75 5.02 -0.97
CA LYS A 139 -12.87 4.10 -0.77
C LYS A 139 -13.47 4.31 0.60
N PHE A 140 -14.77 4.12 0.67
CA PHE A 140 -15.56 4.27 1.88
C PHE A 140 -16.28 2.97 2.17
N ARG A 141 -15.95 2.32 3.28
CA ARG A 141 -16.59 1.08 3.71
C ARG A 141 -17.03 1.22 5.16
N ASN A 142 -18.33 1.14 5.41
CA ASN A 142 -18.92 1.23 6.75
C ASN A 142 -18.65 -0.06 7.55
N GLU A 143 -17.36 -0.34 7.77
CA GLU A 143 -16.91 -1.53 8.48
C GLU A 143 -17.47 -1.55 9.91
N LEU A 144 -18.11 -2.65 10.28
CA LEU A 144 -18.69 -2.82 11.62
C LEU A 144 -17.60 -2.79 12.70
N ARG A 145 -16.40 -3.33 12.38
CA ARG A 145 -15.25 -3.40 13.28
C ARG A 145 -13.98 -2.98 12.54
N ALA A 146 -13.58 -1.74 12.69
CA ALA A 146 -12.30 -1.23 12.20
C ALA A 146 -11.25 -1.36 13.33
N LYS A 147 -10.60 -2.52 13.47
CA LYS A 147 -9.70 -2.84 14.60
C LYS A 147 -8.22 -2.90 14.25
N SER A 148 -7.87 -3.07 12.97
CA SER A 148 -6.50 -3.39 12.54
C SER A 148 -5.70 -2.14 12.15
N GLY A 149 -5.92 -1.00 12.82
CA GLY A 149 -5.25 0.26 12.52
C GLY A 149 -5.53 0.74 11.10
N ILE A 150 -4.47 1.13 10.37
CA ILE A 150 -4.60 1.59 8.98
C ILE A 150 -4.80 0.43 7.96
N MET A 151 -4.72 -0.82 8.39
CA MET A 151 -4.89 -1.96 7.49
C MET A 151 -6.36 -2.23 7.13
N ARG A 152 -7.31 -1.84 8.00
CA ARG A 152 -8.74 -1.99 7.75
C ARG A 152 -9.50 -0.75 8.21
N GLY A 153 -9.59 0.24 7.31
CA GLY A 153 -10.24 1.52 7.54
C GLY A 153 -11.63 1.62 6.96
N ARG A 154 -12.39 2.63 7.43
CA ARG A 154 -13.67 3.06 6.86
C ARG A 154 -13.49 4.04 5.70
N GLU A 155 -12.39 4.75 5.71
CA GLU A 155 -11.93 5.64 4.66
C GLU A 155 -10.45 5.32 4.37
N PHE A 156 -10.12 4.96 3.13
CA PHE A 156 -8.76 4.56 2.76
C PHE A 156 -8.49 4.74 1.27
N LEU A 157 -7.23 4.97 0.92
CA LEU A 157 -6.77 5.07 -0.46
C LEU A 157 -6.52 3.67 -1.04
N MET A 158 -7.07 3.43 -2.23
CA MET A 158 -6.89 2.19 -2.97
C MET A 158 -6.45 2.49 -4.41
N LYS A 159 -5.49 1.71 -4.92
CA LYS A 159 -5.28 1.56 -6.35
C LYS A 159 -6.25 0.49 -6.84
N ASP A 160 -7.09 0.84 -7.76
CA ASP A 160 -7.93 -0.08 -8.51
C ASP A 160 -7.68 0.08 -10.02
N LEU A 161 -7.28 -1.03 -10.67
CA LEU A 161 -7.14 -1.14 -12.11
C LEU A 161 -8.26 -2.01 -12.64
N TYR A 162 -8.73 -1.68 -13.84
CA TYR A 162 -9.74 -2.40 -14.58
C TYR A 162 -9.23 -2.72 -15.98
N SER A 163 -9.37 -3.97 -16.41
CA SER A 163 -9.09 -4.40 -17.76
C SER A 163 -10.38 -4.61 -18.53
N PHE A 164 -10.36 -4.24 -19.81
CA PHE A 164 -11.44 -4.38 -20.77
C PHE A 164 -10.89 -5.13 -21.97
N SER A 165 -11.43 -6.33 -22.22
CA SER A 165 -10.92 -7.28 -23.19
C SER A 165 -12.03 -7.77 -24.12
N LYS A 166 -11.67 -8.22 -25.31
CA LYS A 166 -12.63 -8.77 -26.29
C LYS A 166 -12.98 -10.24 -26.04
N SER A 167 -12.14 -10.96 -25.28
CA SER A 167 -12.33 -12.39 -24.97
C SER A 167 -11.80 -12.74 -23.59
N GLU A 168 -12.19 -13.92 -23.09
CA GLU A 168 -11.64 -14.49 -21.84
C GLU A 168 -10.14 -14.78 -21.96
N GLU A 169 -9.67 -15.23 -23.14
CA GLU A 169 -8.25 -15.48 -23.41
C GLU A 169 -7.42 -14.20 -23.28
N GLU A 170 -7.88 -13.07 -23.84
CA GLU A 170 -7.21 -11.78 -23.71
C GLU A 170 -7.23 -11.26 -22.26
N LEU A 171 -8.31 -11.54 -21.53
CA LEU A 171 -8.37 -11.27 -20.07
C LEU A 171 -7.31 -12.11 -19.34
N ASP A 172 -7.20 -13.41 -19.65
CA ASP A 172 -6.28 -14.32 -18.99
C ASP A 172 -4.81 -13.92 -19.23
N ASP A 173 -4.46 -13.53 -20.44
CA ASP A 173 -3.13 -13.01 -20.79
C ASP A 173 -2.78 -11.75 -19.96
N PHE A 174 -3.72 -10.84 -19.81
CA PHE A 174 -3.51 -9.64 -18.98
C PHE A 174 -3.46 -9.96 -17.51
N TYR A 175 -4.31 -10.88 -17.04
CA TYR A 175 -4.37 -11.33 -15.67
C TYR A 175 -3.03 -11.90 -15.20
N ASP A 176 -2.37 -12.70 -16.03
CA ASP A 176 -1.05 -13.25 -15.74
C ASP A 176 0.05 -12.18 -15.74
N LYS A 177 -0.01 -11.19 -16.64
CA LYS A 177 0.89 -10.01 -16.59
C LYS A 177 0.69 -9.21 -15.31
N ALA A 178 -0.55 -9.04 -14.88
CA ALA A 178 -0.87 -8.33 -13.64
C ALA A 178 -0.33 -9.06 -12.41
N LYS A 179 -0.34 -10.40 -12.38
CA LYS A 179 0.31 -11.18 -11.31
C LYS A 179 1.78 -10.81 -11.16
N GLY A 180 2.53 -10.81 -12.25
CA GLY A 180 3.95 -10.44 -12.22
C GLY A 180 4.20 -9.00 -11.78
N ALA A 181 3.32 -8.05 -12.15
CA ALA A 181 3.42 -6.67 -11.67
C ALA A 181 3.18 -6.56 -10.15
N TYR A 182 2.22 -7.31 -9.61
CA TYR A 182 1.96 -7.36 -8.17
C TYR A 182 3.14 -7.94 -7.39
N GLU A 183 3.75 -9.03 -7.89
CA GLU A 183 4.95 -9.61 -7.29
C GLU A 183 6.08 -8.57 -7.21
N ARG A 184 6.34 -7.82 -8.29
CA ARG A 184 7.33 -6.74 -8.30
C ARG A 184 6.98 -5.61 -7.34
N ILE A 185 5.69 -5.24 -7.21
CA ILE A 185 5.26 -4.23 -6.23
C ILE A 185 5.62 -4.69 -4.82
N PHE A 186 5.27 -5.93 -4.44
CA PHE A 186 5.55 -6.45 -3.10
C PHE A 186 7.05 -6.63 -2.85
N GLU A 187 7.83 -7.04 -3.83
CA GLU A 187 9.28 -7.06 -3.74
C GLU A 187 9.85 -5.66 -3.48
N ARG A 188 9.43 -4.67 -4.28
CA ARG A 188 9.91 -3.29 -4.18
C ARG A 188 9.53 -2.59 -2.87
N VAL A 189 8.42 -2.95 -2.25
CA VAL A 189 8.05 -2.44 -0.92
C VAL A 189 8.65 -3.24 0.24
N GLY A 190 9.44 -4.30 -0.07
CA GLY A 190 10.17 -5.10 0.89
C GLY A 190 9.40 -6.31 1.45
N LEU A 191 8.24 -6.65 0.91
CA LEU A 191 7.40 -7.77 1.37
C LEU A 191 7.47 -9.02 0.48
N GLY A 192 8.24 -9.01 -0.62
CA GLY A 192 8.23 -10.06 -1.65
C GLY A 192 8.49 -11.47 -1.10
N ASP A 193 9.49 -11.64 -0.24
CA ASP A 193 9.89 -12.95 0.28
C ASP A 193 8.82 -13.65 1.13
N ILE A 194 7.91 -12.87 1.74
CA ILE A 194 6.90 -13.34 2.68
C ILE A 194 5.46 -13.14 2.17
N THR A 195 5.30 -12.71 0.91
CA THR A 195 3.99 -12.57 0.26
C THR A 195 3.77 -13.70 -0.73
N TYR A 196 2.63 -14.38 -0.58
CA TYR A 196 2.24 -15.51 -1.41
C TYR A 196 1.03 -15.18 -2.25
N ILE A 197 1.07 -15.55 -3.54
CA ILE A 197 -0.14 -15.60 -4.33
C ILE A 197 -1.02 -16.71 -3.75
N THR A 198 -2.25 -16.36 -3.41
CA THR A 198 -3.15 -17.23 -2.64
C THR A 198 -4.43 -17.47 -3.42
N PHE A 199 -4.77 -18.72 -3.59
CA PHE A 199 -6.03 -19.13 -4.19
C PHE A 199 -7.16 -18.89 -3.18
N ALA A 200 -8.17 -18.13 -3.56
CA ALA A 200 -9.22 -17.63 -2.67
C ALA A 200 -10.59 -17.62 -3.36
N SER A 201 -11.64 -17.36 -2.60
CA SER A 201 -12.99 -17.18 -3.13
C SER A 201 -13.08 -15.92 -3.99
N GLY A 202 -13.70 -16.03 -5.15
CA GLY A 202 -14.05 -14.87 -5.98
C GLY A 202 -15.25 -14.07 -5.49
N GLY A 203 -15.84 -14.47 -4.38
CA GLY A 203 -16.98 -13.81 -3.75
C GLY A 203 -18.16 -13.64 -4.70
N THR A 204 -18.63 -12.40 -4.87
CA THR A 204 -19.75 -12.09 -5.77
C THR A 204 -19.34 -11.99 -7.24
N PHE A 205 -18.06 -12.13 -7.59
CA PHE A 205 -17.55 -11.89 -8.94
C PHE A 205 -17.31 -13.18 -9.73
N SER A 206 -16.65 -14.17 -9.13
CA SER A 206 -16.29 -15.44 -9.75
C SER A 206 -16.24 -16.56 -8.70
N LYS A 207 -16.12 -17.84 -9.13
CA LYS A 207 -15.92 -18.97 -8.20
C LYS A 207 -14.63 -18.79 -7.41
N TYR A 208 -13.54 -18.37 -8.08
CA TYR A 208 -12.21 -18.19 -7.50
C TYR A 208 -11.62 -16.83 -7.88
N SER A 209 -10.72 -16.35 -7.03
CA SER A 209 -9.85 -15.19 -7.24
C SER A 209 -8.42 -15.52 -6.81
N HIS A 210 -7.50 -14.59 -7.05
CA HIS A 210 -6.18 -14.66 -6.43
C HIS A 210 -6.00 -13.45 -5.53
N GLU A 211 -5.65 -13.76 -4.29
CA GLU A 211 -5.21 -12.78 -3.31
C GLU A 211 -3.69 -12.81 -3.19
N TYR A 212 -3.13 -11.75 -2.64
CA TYR A 212 -1.76 -11.70 -2.20
C TYR A 212 -1.76 -11.58 -0.69
N GLN A 213 -1.25 -12.60 -0.04
CA GLN A 213 -1.28 -12.75 1.40
C GLN A 213 0.15 -12.67 1.96
N THR A 214 0.43 -11.66 2.79
CA THR A 214 1.71 -11.48 3.46
C THR A 214 1.68 -12.17 4.83
N LEU A 215 2.65 -13.02 5.11
CA LEU A 215 2.74 -13.71 6.39
C LEU A 215 2.92 -12.73 7.55
N SER A 216 2.05 -12.78 8.54
CA SER A 216 2.10 -11.95 9.74
C SER A 216 1.18 -12.49 10.82
N GLU A 217 1.66 -12.52 12.07
CA GLU A 217 0.82 -12.88 13.22
C GLU A 217 -0.33 -11.89 13.47
N ALA A 218 -0.20 -10.65 12.97
CA ALA A 218 -1.26 -9.64 13.01
C ALA A 218 -2.37 -9.86 11.95
N GLY A 219 -2.20 -10.86 11.07
CA GLY A 219 -3.14 -11.17 10.00
C GLY A 219 -4.49 -11.66 10.51
N GLU A 220 -5.56 -11.32 9.81
CA GLU A 220 -6.91 -11.81 10.10
C GLU A 220 -7.20 -13.14 9.40
N ASP A 221 -6.51 -13.42 8.29
CA ASP A 221 -6.72 -14.60 7.47
C ASP A 221 -5.86 -15.79 7.92
N THR A 222 -6.36 -16.98 7.64
CA THR A 222 -5.61 -18.23 7.75
C THR A 222 -5.42 -18.79 6.35
N ILE A 223 -4.16 -19.00 5.97
CA ILE A 223 -3.77 -19.57 4.68
C ILE A 223 -2.94 -20.84 4.88
N TYR A 224 -2.94 -21.68 3.86
CA TYR A 224 -2.15 -22.90 3.81
C TYR A 224 -1.08 -22.76 2.73
N VAL A 225 0.16 -22.62 3.16
CA VAL A 225 1.30 -22.29 2.31
C VAL A 225 1.98 -23.57 1.80
N CYS A 226 2.19 -23.65 0.49
CA CYS A 226 3.09 -24.59 -0.14
C CYS A 226 4.43 -23.88 -0.40
N GLU A 227 5.41 -24.09 0.46
CA GLU A 227 6.70 -23.40 0.38
C GLU A 227 7.49 -23.79 -0.88
N GLU A 228 7.41 -25.06 -1.30
CA GLU A 228 8.11 -25.58 -2.48
C GLU A 228 7.64 -24.89 -3.78
N LYS A 229 6.33 -24.69 -3.91
CA LYS A 229 5.71 -24.11 -5.13
C LYS A 229 5.45 -22.60 -5.01
N LYS A 230 5.79 -21.98 -3.87
CA LYS A 230 5.60 -20.54 -3.62
C LYS A 230 4.17 -20.01 -3.85
N PHE A 231 3.15 -20.77 -3.43
CA PHE A 231 1.76 -20.31 -3.42
C PHE A 231 1.05 -20.73 -2.13
N ALA A 232 -0.17 -20.23 -1.93
CA ALA A 232 -1.00 -20.60 -0.80
C ALA A 232 -2.46 -20.83 -1.21
N ILE A 233 -3.23 -21.44 -0.32
CA ILE A 233 -4.68 -21.61 -0.42
C ILE A 233 -5.31 -20.95 0.79
N ASN A 234 -6.31 -20.09 0.58
CA ASN A 234 -7.09 -19.51 1.67
C ASN A 234 -7.96 -20.61 2.30
N LYS A 235 -8.07 -20.61 3.63
CA LYS A 235 -8.85 -21.59 4.39
C LYS A 235 -10.29 -21.74 3.89
N GLU A 236 -10.87 -20.66 3.38
CA GLU A 236 -12.27 -20.62 2.91
C GLU A 236 -12.55 -21.48 1.67
N VAL A 237 -11.51 -21.77 0.87
CA VAL A 237 -11.60 -22.58 -0.37
C VAL A 237 -10.79 -23.87 -0.27
N LEU A 238 -10.28 -24.22 0.91
CA LEU A 238 -9.51 -25.44 1.13
C LEU A 238 -10.44 -26.63 1.26
N ASP A 239 -10.57 -27.43 0.20
CA ASP A 239 -11.30 -28.68 0.14
C ASP A 239 -10.57 -29.71 -0.73
N GLU A 240 -11.07 -30.96 -0.77
CA GLU A 240 -10.48 -32.04 -1.54
C GLU A 240 -10.48 -31.76 -3.06
N GLU A 241 -11.49 -31.05 -3.58
CA GLU A 241 -11.59 -30.69 -5.00
C GLU A 241 -10.48 -29.70 -5.38
N THR A 242 -10.29 -28.65 -4.59
CA THR A 242 -9.24 -27.65 -4.76
C THR A 242 -7.84 -28.29 -4.70
N LEU A 243 -7.60 -29.18 -3.74
CA LEU A 243 -6.32 -29.87 -3.62
C LEU A 243 -6.04 -30.76 -4.82
N ALA A 244 -7.05 -31.48 -5.31
CA ALA A 244 -6.94 -32.33 -6.48
C ALA A 244 -6.69 -31.51 -7.77
N GLU A 245 -7.38 -30.38 -7.96
CA GLU A 245 -7.17 -29.46 -9.08
C GLU A 245 -5.73 -28.91 -9.11
N MET A 246 -5.15 -28.64 -7.93
CA MET A 246 -3.79 -28.12 -7.80
C MET A 246 -2.69 -29.20 -7.77
N GLY A 247 -3.05 -30.46 -7.68
CA GLY A 247 -2.11 -31.59 -7.63
C GLY A 247 -1.19 -31.56 -6.41
N ILE A 248 -1.76 -31.27 -5.22
CA ILE A 248 -1.06 -31.19 -3.93
C ILE A 248 -1.82 -31.97 -2.85
N GLY A 249 -1.06 -32.45 -1.85
CA GLY A 249 -1.60 -33.07 -0.65
C GLY A 249 -1.66 -32.13 0.54
N MET A 250 -2.48 -32.44 1.53
CA MET A 250 -2.51 -31.68 2.80
C MET A 250 -1.15 -31.68 3.52
N ASP A 251 -0.37 -32.72 3.36
CA ASP A 251 0.96 -32.86 3.99
C ASP A 251 2.01 -31.88 3.38
N ASP A 252 1.73 -31.32 2.20
CA ASP A 252 2.60 -30.34 1.51
C ASP A 252 2.32 -28.91 1.98
N LEU A 253 1.34 -28.72 2.87
CA LEU A 253 0.82 -27.42 3.28
C LEU A 253 1.10 -27.10 4.73
N VAL A 254 1.48 -25.85 5.00
CA VAL A 254 1.71 -25.33 6.36
C VAL A 254 0.72 -24.21 6.65
N GLU A 255 -0.06 -24.36 7.73
CA GLU A 255 -0.99 -23.32 8.19
C GLU A 255 -0.23 -22.10 8.70
N LYS A 256 -0.60 -20.90 8.21
CA LYS A 256 -0.01 -19.61 8.58
C LYS A 256 -1.08 -18.54 8.73
N ARG A 257 -0.78 -17.52 9.56
CA ARG A 257 -1.56 -16.29 9.62
C ARG A 257 -1.03 -15.32 8.58
N ALA A 258 -1.94 -14.56 7.93
CA ALA A 258 -1.57 -13.65 6.87
C ALA A 258 -2.49 -12.43 6.76
N ILE A 259 -1.99 -11.40 6.09
CA ILE A 259 -2.70 -10.16 5.76
C ILE A 259 -2.88 -10.11 4.25
N GLU A 260 -4.13 -9.96 3.78
CA GLU A 260 -4.46 -9.71 2.38
C GLU A 260 -3.97 -8.33 1.96
N VAL A 261 -2.89 -8.24 1.18
CA VAL A 261 -2.30 -6.97 0.72
C VAL A 261 -2.70 -6.57 -0.70
N GLY A 262 -3.31 -7.47 -1.45
CA GLY A 262 -3.83 -7.22 -2.79
C GLY A 262 -4.78 -8.31 -3.24
N ASN A 263 -5.67 -7.98 -4.19
CA ASN A 263 -6.61 -8.94 -4.75
C ASN A 263 -6.85 -8.66 -6.23
N ILE A 264 -7.03 -9.72 -7.01
CA ILE A 264 -7.31 -9.66 -8.44
C ILE A 264 -8.48 -10.60 -8.80
N PHE A 265 -9.41 -10.07 -9.61
CA PHE A 265 -10.65 -10.75 -9.96
C PHE A 265 -10.89 -10.79 -11.46
N LYS A 266 -11.35 -11.91 -11.96
CA LYS A 266 -11.97 -12.02 -13.28
C LYS A 266 -13.44 -11.67 -13.14
N LEU A 267 -13.88 -10.50 -13.62
CA LEU A 267 -15.28 -10.05 -13.55
C LEU A 267 -16.12 -10.65 -14.67
N GLY A 268 -15.48 -11.16 -15.73
CA GLY A 268 -16.13 -11.66 -16.92
C GLY A 268 -17.01 -10.59 -17.57
N THR A 269 -18.24 -10.93 -17.93
CA THR A 269 -19.20 -10.02 -18.58
C THR A 269 -20.29 -9.51 -17.62
N LYS A 270 -20.16 -9.69 -16.32
CA LYS A 270 -21.19 -9.33 -15.33
C LYS A 270 -21.60 -7.86 -15.40
N PHE A 271 -20.62 -6.96 -15.31
CA PHE A 271 -20.88 -5.52 -15.32
C PHE A 271 -21.17 -4.98 -16.73
N SER A 272 -20.45 -5.45 -17.73
CA SER A 272 -20.68 -5.06 -19.12
C SER A 272 -22.09 -5.40 -19.60
N LYS A 273 -22.62 -6.57 -19.30
CA LYS A 273 -24.00 -6.95 -19.60
C LYS A 273 -25.02 -6.10 -18.86
N SER A 274 -24.85 -5.91 -17.55
CA SER A 274 -25.81 -5.16 -16.73
C SER A 274 -25.88 -3.69 -17.11
N LEU A 275 -24.76 -3.09 -17.55
CA LEU A 275 -24.66 -1.68 -17.89
C LEU A 275 -24.66 -1.38 -19.39
N GLY A 276 -24.68 -2.42 -20.24
CA GLY A 276 -24.74 -2.29 -21.67
C GLY A 276 -23.43 -1.83 -22.33
N LEU A 277 -22.27 -2.25 -21.77
CA LEU A 277 -20.96 -2.02 -22.40
C LEU A 277 -20.69 -3.15 -23.40
N THR A 278 -20.80 -2.81 -24.69
CA THR A 278 -20.63 -3.75 -25.80
C THR A 278 -19.73 -3.16 -26.88
N PHE A 279 -19.20 -4.02 -27.74
CA PHE A 279 -18.40 -3.65 -28.92
C PHE A 279 -18.83 -4.48 -30.12
N THR A 280 -18.61 -3.94 -31.33
CA THR A 280 -18.79 -4.69 -32.58
C THR A 280 -17.51 -5.46 -32.90
N ASP A 281 -17.63 -6.78 -33.04
CA ASP A 281 -16.49 -7.64 -33.39
C ASP A 281 -16.12 -7.59 -34.90
N GLU A 282 -15.12 -8.36 -35.29
CA GLU A 282 -14.62 -8.40 -36.68
C GLU A 282 -15.67 -8.92 -37.69
N ASN A 283 -16.67 -9.65 -37.23
CA ASN A 283 -17.75 -10.21 -38.02
C ASN A 283 -19.00 -9.30 -38.07
N GLY A 284 -18.95 -8.13 -37.38
CA GLY A 284 -20.07 -7.22 -37.25
C GLY A 284 -21.09 -7.62 -36.17
N GLU A 285 -20.77 -8.57 -35.32
CA GLU A 285 -21.62 -8.98 -34.20
C GLU A 285 -21.37 -8.14 -32.95
N ASN A 286 -22.45 -7.85 -32.23
CA ASN A 286 -22.37 -7.09 -30.97
C ASN A 286 -22.07 -8.04 -29.81
N ARG A 287 -20.97 -7.79 -29.08
CA ARG A 287 -20.48 -8.62 -27.96
C ARG A 287 -20.29 -7.80 -26.69
N SER A 288 -20.49 -8.42 -25.55
CA SER A 288 -20.19 -7.80 -24.25
C SER A 288 -18.69 -7.81 -24.00
N VAL A 289 -18.14 -6.70 -23.46
CA VAL A 289 -16.74 -6.59 -23.07
C VAL A 289 -16.47 -7.50 -21.85
N VAL A 290 -15.32 -8.19 -21.88
CA VAL A 290 -14.85 -9.03 -20.77
C VAL A 290 -13.96 -8.19 -19.87
N MET A 291 -14.20 -8.24 -18.55
CA MET A 291 -13.56 -7.35 -17.59
C MET A 291 -12.78 -8.08 -16.50
N GLY A 292 -11.74 -7.45 -16.00
CA GLY A 292 -11.01 -7.82 -14.78
C GLY A 292 -10.86 -6.62 -13.84
N CYS A 293 -10.63 -6.88 -12.55
CA CYS A 293 -10.41 -5.88 -11.50
C CYS A 293 -9.20 -6.25 -10.65
N TYR A 294 -8.37 -5.26 -10.31
CA TYR A 294 -7.07 -5.48 -9.66
C TYR A 294 -6.83 -4.41 -8.59
N GLY A 295 -6.96 -4.78 -7.31
CA GLY A 295 -6.98 -3.85 -6.16
C GLY A 295 -5.78 -3.98 -5.23
N ILE A 296 -5.24 -2.83 -4.75
CA ILE A 296 -4.25 -2.73 -3.66
C ILE A 296 -4.65 -1.56 -2.76
N GLY A 297 -4.84 -1.83 -1.47
CA GLY A 297 -5.05 -0.79 -0.45
C GLY A 297 -3.71 -0.24 0.05
N LEU A 298 -3.40 1.03 -0.23
CA LEU A 298 -2.09 1.63 0.10
C LEU A 298 -1.83 1.69 1.60
N GLY A 299 -2.83 2.11 2.38
CA GLY A 299 -2.72 2.13 3.84
C GLY A 299 -2.54 0.73 4.43
N ARG A 300 -3.21 -0.28 3.86
CA ARG A 300 -3.03 -1.67 4.25
C ARG A 300 -1.59 -2.13 4.01
N LEU A 301 -1.04 -1.83 2.83
CA LEU A 301 0.33 -2.19 2.49
C LEU A 301 1.34 -1.51 3.43
N MET A 302 1.17 -0.20 3.70
CA MET A 302 2.00 0.52 4.68
C MET A 302 1.90 -0.07 6.09
N GLY A 303 0.68 -0.40 6.54
CA GLY A 303 0.45 -1.02 7.85
C GLY A 303 1.08 -2.41 7.96
N THR A 304 1.00 -3.21 6.89
CA THR A 304 1.63 -4.53 6.82
C THR A 304 3.15 -4.45 6.93
N VAL A 305 3.79 -3.48 6.27
CA VAL A 305 5.23 -3.23 6.43
C VAL A 305 5.58 -2.94 7.89
N VAL A 306 4.77 -2.13 8.58
CA VAL A 306 5.00 -1.84 10.01
C VAL A 306 4.82 -3.08 10.88
N GLU A 307 3.74 -3.84 10.71
CA GLU A 307 3.49 -5.08 11.48
C GLU A 307 4.58 -6.15 11.25
N THR A 308 5.22 -6.12 10.08
CA THR A 308 6.24 -7.12 9.71
C THR A 308 7.63 -6.78 10.22
N PHE A 309 8.03 -5.50 10.11
CA PHE A 309 9.44 -5.12 10.32
C PHE A 309 9.71 -4.34 11.59
N ALA A 310 8.68 -3.78 12.25
CA ALA A 310 8.88 -3.03 13.48
C ALA A 310 9.52 -3.88 14.57
N ASP A 311 10.37 -3.24 15.41
CA ASP A 311 10.98 -3.85 16.58
C ASP A 311 10.60 -3.11 17.88
N ASP A 312 11.13 -3.55 19.00
CA ASP A 312 10.88 -2.95 20.32
C ASP A 312 11.26 -1.46 20.42
N ARG A 313 12.11 -0.97 19.53
CA ARG A 313 12.56 0.41 19.48
C ARG A 313 11.66 1.32 18.64
N GLY A 314 10.98 0.76 17.63
CA GLY A 314 10.10 1.54 16.75
C GLY A 314 9.98 0.96 15.34
N LEU A 315 9.70 1.88 14.40
CA LEU A 315 9.55 1.56 12.98
C LEU A 315 10.86 1.09 12.35
N VAL A 316 10.73 0.27 11.31
CA VAL A 316 11.84 -0.15 10.43
C VAL A 316 11.32 -0.10 9.01
N TRP A 317 11.78 0.88 8.25
CA TRP A 317 11.32 1.07 6.88
C TRP A 317 12.28 0.44 5.88
N PRO A 318 11.78 -0.37 4.92
CA PRO A 318 12.52 -0.67 3.70
C PRO A 318 12.96 0.63 3.02
N ARG A 319 14.19 0.65 2.50
CA ARG A 319 14.79 1.86 1.91
C ARG A 319 13.94 2.48 0.81
N SER A 320 13.29 1.66 0.00
CA SER A 320 12.46 2.06 -1.14
C SER A 320 11.27 2.95 -0.76
N ILE A 321 10.69 2.74 0.43
CA ILE A 321 9.49 3.45 0.90
C ILE A 321 9.75 4.32 2.14
N ALA A 322 10.95 4.29 2.70
CA ALA A 322 11.30 5.12 3.85
C ALA A 322 11.02 6.61 3.58
N PRO A 323 10.53 7.39 4.55
CA PRO A 323 10.20 8.80 4.32
C PRO A 323 11.42 9.62 3.91
N PHE A 324 12.61 9.21 4.35
CA PHE A 324 13.93 9.73 3.99
C PHE A 324 14.95 8.59 3.99
N THR A 325 16.03 8.75 3.25
CA THR A 325 17.15 7.78 3.25
C THR A 325 18.02 7.95 4.50
N VAL A 326 18.31 9.19 4.87
CA VAL A 326 19.21 9.55 5.98
C VAL A 326 18.49 10.36 7.05
N HIS A 327 18.64 9.96 8.30
CA HIS A 327 18.36 10.78 9.48
C HIS A 327 19.68 11.37 9.99
N LEU A 328 19.94 12.62 9.63
CA LEU A 328 21.09 13.38 10.11
C LEU A 328 20.78 13.92 11.51
N VAL A 329 21.55 13.53 12.50
CA VAL A 329 21.36 13.91 13.90
C VAL A 329 22.55 14.74 14.36
N TRP A 330 22.33 16.04 14.58
CA TRP A 330 23.32 16.89 15.21
C TRP A 330 23.21 16.82 16.74
N ILE A 331 24.32 16.53 17.40
CA ILE A 331 24.43 16.54 18.87
C ILE A 331 25.12 17.83 19.29
N PRO A 332 24.41 18.73 20.01
CA PRO A 332 25.02 19.96 20.53
C PRO A 332 26.24 19.69 21.42
N GLY A 333 27.30 20.45 21.20
CA GLY A 333 28.54 20.37 21.97
C GLY A 333 29.00 21.75 22.47
N GLU A 334 30.30 21.87 22.81
CA GLU A 334 30.90 23.13 23.22
C GLU A 334 31.27 23.96 21.98
N GLY A 335 30.54 25.03 21.70
CA GLY A 335 30.75 25.91 20.55
C GLY A 335 29.88 25.57 19.35
N ASN A 336 30.12 26.22 18.20
CA ASN A 336 29.26 26.14 17.00
C ASN A 336 29.84 25.26 15.88
N ASN A 337 31.07 24.75 16.02
CA ASN A 337 31.76 24.08 14.91
C ASN A 337 31.05 22.77 14.45
N SER A 338 30.47 22.00 15.38
CA SER A 338 29.71 20.79 15.03
C SER A 338 28.39 21.14 14.36
N ALA A 339 27.76 22.27 14.71
CA ALA A 339 26.54 22.75 14.03
C ALA A 339 26.86 23.15 12.58
N GLU A 340 27.96 23.90 12.35
CA GLU A 340 28.39 24.28 11.00
C GLU A 340 28.72 23.05 10.14
N LEU A 341 29.37 22.03 10.73
CA LEU A 341 29.63 20.76 10.04
C LEU A 341 28.32 20.03 9.65
N ALA A 342 27.35 19.99 10.55
CA ALA A 342 26.06 19.37 10.28
C ALA A 342 25.33 20.11 9.15
N GLU A 343 25.36 21.44 9.12
CA GLU A 343 24.77 22.23 8.03
C GLU A 343 25.46 21.94 6.68
N LYS A 344 26.80 21.87 6.67
CA LYS A 344 27.56 21.54 5.45
C LYS A 344 27.24 20.11 4.96
N LEU A 345 27.17 19.15 5.87
CA LEU A 345 26.82 17.77 5.54
C LEU A 345 25.39 17.68 4.99
N TYR A 346 24.44 18.38 5.64
CA TYR A 346 23.06 18.45 5.18
C TYR A 346 22.95 18.99 3.74
N ALA A 347 23.68 20.10 3.46
CA ALA A 347 23.71 20.66 2.12
C ALA A 347 24.36 19.71 1.11
N SER A 348 25.53 19.14 1.43
CA SER A 348 26.25 18.21 0.55
C SER A 348 25.44 16.98 0.20
N LEU A 349 24.76 16.35 1.17
CA LEU A 349 23.91 15.19 0.90
C LEU A 349 22.70 15.53 0.02
N ASN A 350 22.06 16.69 0.23
CA ASN A 350 20.96 17.14 -0.64
C ASN A 350 21.45 17.45 -2.07
N ASP A 351 22.63 18.06 -2.25
CA ASP A 351 23.21 18.34 -3.56
C ASP A 351 23.50 17.05 -4.34
N GLU A 352 23.81 15.96 -3.62
CA GLU A 352 23.99 14.61 -4.17
C GLU A 352 22.66 13.85 -4.40
N GLY A 353 21.51 14.50 -4.16
CA GLY A 353 20.18 13.92 -4.35
C GLY A 353 19.72 12.97 -3.24
N VAL A 354 20.42 12.91 -2.11
CA VAL A 354 20.04 12.08 -0.95
C VAL A 354 18.90 12.76 -0.19
N GLU A 355 17.85 12.02 0.10
CA GLU A 355 16.74 12.50 0.92
C GLU A 355 17.12 12.51 2.40
N VAL A 356 17.32 13.70 2.99
CA VAL A 356 17.78 13.87 4.37
C VAL A 356 16.70 14.46 5.27
N PHE A 357 16.43 13.76 6.39
CA PHE A 357 15.72 14.30 7.54
C PHE A 357 16.73 14.76 8.57
N TYR A 358 16.78 16.06 8.87
CA TYR A 358 17.80 16.66 9.73
C TYR A 358 17.22 17.04 11.09
N ASP A 359 17.67 16.36 12.15
CA ASP A 359 17.40 16.75 13.55
C ASP A 359 18.36 17.87 14.01
N ASP A 360 17.94 19.09 13.72
CA ASP A 360 18.62 20.34 14.05
C ASP A 360 18.15 20.94 15.39
N ARG A 361 17.34 20.21 16.18
CA ARG A 361 16.81 20.69 17.47
C ARG A 361 17.90 20.75 18.54
N VAL A 362 17.75 21.67 19.48
CA VAL A 362 18.55 21.69 20.70
C VAL A 362 17.88 20.77 21.74
N ALA A 363 18.27 19.48 21.71
CA ALA A 363 17.75 18.44 22.58
C ALA A 363 18.88 17.49 23.03
N SER A 364 18.63 16.69 24.06
CA SER A 364 19.62 15.72 24.53
C SER A 364 19.88 14.62 23.51
N ALA A 365 21.10 14.06 23.51
CA ALA A 365 21.45 12.94 22.64
C ALA A 365 20.50 11.75 22.84
N GLY A 366 20.13 11.45 24.09
CA GLY A 366 19.21 10.35 24.40
C GLY A 366 17.82 10.53 23.80
N GLU A 367 17.28 11.75 23.81
CA GLU A 367 15.99 12.07 23.19
C GLU A 367 16.09 11.92 21.67
N LYS A 368 17.12 12.48 21.04
CA LYS A 368 17.32 12.38 19.59
C LYS A 368 17.50 10.94 19.10
N PHE A 369 18.21 10.11 19.88
CA PHE A 369 18.40 8.70 19.54
C PHE A 369 17.10 7.89 19.69
N ALA A 370 16.32 8.15 20.73
CA ALA A 370 15.01 7.52 20.91
C ALA A 370 14.06 7.90 19.78
N ASP A 371 14.04 9.17 19.37
CA ASP A 371 13.25 9.63 18.22
C ASP A 371 13.74 8.97 16.91
N ALA A 372 15.04 8.90 16.70
CA ALA A 372 15.60 8.30 15.49
C ALA A 372 15.28 6.79 15.37
N ASP A 373 15.38 6.07 16.47
CA ASP A 373 15.01 4.64 16.50
C ASP A 373 13.50 4.47 16.30
N LEU A 374 12.65 5.32 16.90
CA LEU A 374 11.19 5.30 16.71
C LEU A 374 10.76 5.62 15.28
N LEU A 375 11.40 6.61 14.63
CA LEU A 375 11.08 7.02 13.25
C LEU A 375 11.50 5.97 12.21
N GLY A 376 12.51 5.17 12.49
CA GLY A 376 12.87 4.02 11.67
C GLY A 376 13.49 4.33 10.31
N ILE A 377 14.10 5.51 10.13
CA ILE A 377 14.79 5.90 8.89
C ILE A 377 16.01 4.99 8.69
N PRO A 378 16.29 4.48 7.47
CA PRO A 378 17.29 3.44 7.23
C PRO A 378 18.69 3.73 7.75
N TYR A 379 19.16 4.96 7.55
CA TYR A 379 20.51 5.36 7.97
C TYR A 379 20.47 6.54 8.95
N ARG A 380 21.06 6.38 10.14
CA ARG A 380 21.28 7.47 11.08
C ARG A 380 22.73 7.93 11.00
N VAL A 381 22.94 9.21 10.71
CA VAL A 381 24.26 9.84 10.65
C VAL A 381 24.39 10.84 11.79
N ILE A 382 25.44 10.72 12.60
CA ILE A 382 25.66 11.60 13.75
C ILE A 382 26.76 12.60 13.44
N VAL A 383 26.50 13.87 13.76
CA VAL A 383 27.48 14.96 13.80
C VAL A 383 27.57 15.49 15.23
N SER A 384 28.79 15.51 15.79
CA SER A 384 29.07 15.93 17.16
C SER A 384 30.53 16.47 17.23
N ASP A 385 30.95 17.00 18.36
CA ASP A 385 32.34 17.41 18.56
C ASP A 385 33.32 16.24 18.38
N LYS A 386 32.92 15.02 18.75
CA LYS A 386 33.73 13.80 18.56
C LYS A 386 33.93 13.47 17.07
N THR A 387 32.86 13.54 16.27
CA THR A 387 32.94 13.27 14.82
C THR A 387 33.69 14.40 14.11
N LEU A 388 33.57 15.66 14.55
CA LEU A 388 34.35 16.79 14.07
C LEU A 388 35.86 16.55 14.30
N ALA A 389 36.24 16.10 15.51
CA ALA A 389 37.66 15.87 15.86
C ALA A 389 38.29 14.70 15.07
N SER A 390 37.52 13.68 14.71
CA SER A 390 37.98 12.51 13.94
C SER A 390 38.01 12.75 12.43
N GLY A 391 37.26 13.72 11.92
CA GLY A 391 37.03 13.92 10.48
C GLY A 391 36.16 12.84 9.84
N GLN A 392 35.47 12.05 10.63
CA GLN A 392 34.58 10.94 10.19
C GLN A 392 33.19 11.09 10.80
N PHE A 393 32.19 10.48 10.16
CA PHE A 393 30.82 10.47 10.62
C PHE A 393 30.47 9.09 11.21
N GLU A 394 29.69 9.09 12.30
CA GLU A 394 29.13 7.84 12.80
C GLU A 394 27.86 7.51 12.01
N LEU A 395 27.91 6.41 11.28
CA LEU A 395 26.77 5.87 10.52
C LEU A 395 26.22 4.64 11.23
N LYS A 396 24.90 4.63 11.50
CA LYS A 396 24.19 3.45 11.98
C LYS A 396 23.13 3.04 10.97
N GLU A 397 23.16 1.78 10.57
CA GLU A 397 22.09 1.17 9.80
C GLU A 397 20.95 0.71 10.73
N ARG A 398 19.68 1.02 10.38
CA ARG A 398 18.54 0.76 11.24
C ARG A 398 18.20 -0.74 11.35
N VAL A 399 18.30 -1.46 10.24
CA VAL A 399 17.93 -2.89 10.15
C VAL A 399 18.94 -3.76 10.90
N SER A 400 20.21 -3.68 10.55
CA SER A 400 21.28 -4.50 11.17
C SER A 400 21.69 -4.00 12.56
N GLY A 401 21.47 -2.71 12.84
CA GLY A 401 22.00 -2.04 14.03
C GLY A 401 23.50 -1.80 13.98
N GLU A 402 24.16 -2.11 12.86
CA GLU A 402 25.61 -1.91 12.70
C GLU A 402 25.97 -0.43 12.78
N VAL A 403 27.05 -0.15 13.53
CA VAL A 403 27.60 1.20 13.70
C VAL A 403 29.02 1.21 13.19
N ARG A 404 29.33 2.16 12.29
CA ARG A 404 30.68 2.34 11.74
C ARG A 404 31.03 3.80 11.57
N MET A 405 32.34 4.09 11.59
CA MET A 405 32.85 5.41 11.25
C MET A 405 33.18 5.44 9.76
N VAL A 406 32.70 6.47 9.05
CA VAL A 406 32.83 6.59 7.59
C VAL A 406 33.32 7.99 7.20
N SER A 407 34.04 8.09 6.10
CA SER A 407 34.34 9.37 5.45
C SER A 407 33.10 9.95 4.76
N LEU A 408 33.18 11.16 4.26
CA LEU A 408 32.10 11.77 3.47
C LEU A 408 31.83 11.00 2.17
N GLU A 409 32.92 10.60 1.50
CA GLU A 409 32.85 9.86 0.24
C GLU A 409 32.18 8.49 0.43
N GLU A 410 32.62 7.74 1.44
CA GLU A 410 32.02 6.45 1.81
C GLU A 410 30.55 6.60 2.22
N LEU A 411 30.22 7.65 2.99
CA LEU A 411 28.84 7.92 3.38
C LEU A 411 27.94 8.11 2.14
N ILE A 412 28.36 8.96 1.20
CA ILE A 412 27.61 9.24 -0.03
C ILE A 412 27.41 7.95 -0.84
N GLU A 413 28.46 7.13 -0.98
CA GLU A 413 28.39 5.85 -1.71
C GLU A 413 27.36 4.89 -1.10
N ILE A 414 27.30 4.80 0.24
CA ILE A 414 26.40 3.91 0.96
C ILE A 414 24.93 4.36 0.85
N VAL A 415 24.69 5.68 0.92
CA VAL A 415 23.33 6.20 1.03
C VAL A 415 22.67 6.54 -0.33
N LYS A 416 23.45 6.58 -1.39
CA LYS A 416 22.97 6.67 -2.78
C LYS A 416 22.45 5.31 -3.29
#